data_9b37e5b160549ebb333b2cc2ac719655
#
_entry.id   9b37e5b160549ebb333b2cc2ac719655
#
_cell.length_a   1.000
_cell.length_b   1.000
_cell.length_c   1.000
_cell.angle_alpha   90.00
_cell.angle_beta   90.00
_cell.angle_gamma   90.00
#
_symmetry.space_group_name_H-M   'P 1'
#
loop_
_entity.id
_entity.type
_entity.pdbx_description
1 polymer ?
#
loop_
_entity_poly.entity_id
_entity_poly.type
_entity_poly.pdbx_seq_one_letter_code
_entity_poly.pdbx_strand_id
1 'polypeptide(L)'
;DWHKTVADFAGAVHEVHIVSTGNECKELLLVLGRGRYASPLVVCANDEQVLSYKAGDNSDNHTTISDSALAARNTCNTEDSLSEESANDFDSSHWKYLYEPNASIMKAGCFDVLEQRFAVHHISPNSHLFVAAEPIADFPGRSFAIESIATMNKR
;
A
#
# COMPACT_ATOMS: atom_id res chain seq x y z
N ASP A 1 18.19 0.40 1.89
CA ASP A 1 17.16 -0.65 1.91
C ASP A 1 17.25 -1.42 3.22
N TRP A 2 16.23 -1.27 4.08
CA TRP A 2 16.22 -1.88 5.41
C TRP A 2 16.15 -3.41 5.35
N HIS A 3 15.55 -4.01 4.33
CA HIS A 3 15.48 -5.46 4.12
C HIS A 3 16.89 -6.07 4.00
N LYS A 4 17.76 -5.40 3.24
CA LYS A 4 19.16 -5.82 3.11
C LYS A 4 19.87 -5.77 4.46
N THR A 5 19.67 -4.69 5.21
CA THR A 5 20.25 -4.55 6.55
C THR A 5 19.78 -5.67 7.49
N VAL A 6 18.49 -6.02 7.47
CA VAL A 6 17.94 -7.13 8.28
C VAL A 6 18.57 -8.48 7.86
N ALA A 7 18.75 -8.72 6.57
CA ALA A 7 19.35 -9.95 6.05
C ALA A 7 20.80 -10.16 6.54
N ASP A 8 21.57 -9.07 6.71
CA ASP A 8 22.95 -9.13 7.19
C ASP A 8 23.08 -9.66 8.63
N PHE A 9 22.01 -9.63 9.42
CA PHE A 9 21.96 -10.13 10.80
C PHE A 9 21.53 -11.61 10.91
N ALA A 10 21.44 -12.34 9.80
CA ALA A 10 21.22 -13.79 9.75
C ALA A 10 20.06 -14.31 10.62
N GLY A 11 18.98 -13.55 10.73
CA GLY A 11 17.78 -13.91 11.46
C GLY A 11 17.81 -13.56 12.96
N ALA A 12 18.79 -12.81 13.43
CA ALA A 12 18.84 -12.34 14.81
C ALA A 12 17.92 -11.13 15.08
N VAL A 13 17.38 -10.49 14.02
CA VAL A 13 16.48 -9.33 14.16
C VAL A 13 15.12 -9.81 14.65
N HIS A 14 14.72 -9.33 15.82
CA HIS A 14 13.40 -9.56 16.41
C HIS A 14 12.39 -8.51 16.00
N GLU A 15 12.80 -7.22 16.00
CA GLU A 15 11.96 -6.10 15.61
C GLU A 15 12.73 -5.11 14.74
N VAL A 16 12.01 -4.44 13.86
CA VAL A 16 12.48 -3.33 13.03
C VAL A 16 11.59 -2.13 13.29
N HIS A 17 12.14 -1.02 13.78
CA HIS A 17 11.40 0.21 13.97
C HIS A 17 11.85 1.25 12.95
N ILE A 18 10.91 1.75 12.18
CA ILE A 18 11.09 2.84 11.21
C ILE A 18 10.43 4.07 11.79
N VAL A 19 11.25 4.99 12.26
CA VAL A 19 10.80 6.14 13.05
C VAL A 19 10.85 7.40 12.20
N SER A 20 9.74 8.10 12.17
CA SER A 20 9.55 9.41 11.54
C SER A 20 9.00 10.41 12.56
N THR A 21 9.28 11.67 12.34
CA THR A 21 8.73 12.79 13.10
C THR A 21 8.44 13.93 12.15
N GLY A 22 7.25 14.53 12.25
CA GLY A 22 6.82 15.59 11.36
C GLY A 22 6.80 15.14 9.89
N ASN A 23 6.47 13.89 9.63
CA ASN A 23 6.48 13.24 8.31
C ASN A 23 7.88 13.19 7.64
N GLU A 24 8.94 13.14 8.43
CA GLU A 24 10.30 12.97 7.96
C GLU A 24 10.95 11.76 8.64
N CYS A 25 11.45 10.79 7.85
CA CYS A 25 12.09 9.59 8.39
C CYS A 25 13.42 9.96 9.07
N LYS A 26 13.57 9.60 10.34
CA LYS A 26 14.72 9.94 11.17
C LYS A 26 15.63 8.74 11.41
N GLU A 27 15.05 7.61 11.81
CA GLU A 27 15.83 6.48 12.31
C GLU A 27 15.29 5.14 11.82
N LEU A 28 16.20 4.17 11.71
CA LEU A 28 15.94 2.75 11.58
C LEU A 28 16.57 2.05 12.77
N LEU A 29 15.76 1.49 13.66
CA LEU A 29 16.22 0.77 14.83
C LEU A 29 16.00 -0.73 14.65
N LEU A 30 16.98 -1.54 15.02
CA LEU A 30 16.89 -3.00 14.99
C LEU A 30 17.00 -3.53 16.41
N VAL A 31 16.00 -4.31 16.84
CA VAL A 31 16.05 -5.04 18.09
C VAL A 31 16.55 -6.45 17.79
N LEU A 32 17.71 -6.79 18.35
CA LEU A 32 18.33 -8.10 18.18
C LEU A 32 18.01 -9.02 19.35
N GLY A 33 17.66 -10.26 19.06
CA GLY A 33 17.41 -11.29 20.03
C GLY A 33 18.42 -12.44 19.93
N ARG A 34 18.49 -13.30 20.96
CA ARG A 34 19.35 -14.47 20.98
C ARG A 34 18.79 -15.67 20.17
N GLY A 35 17.53 -15.55 19.72
CA GLY A 35 16.86 -16.55 18.90
C GLY A 35 17.08 -16.36 17.40
N ARG A 36 16.40 -17.19 16.63
CA ARG A 36 16.23 -16.99 15.18
C ARG A 36 14.78 -16.59 14.91
N TYR A 37 14.60 -15.51 14.22
CA TYR A 37 13.30 -14.92 13.90
C TYR A 37 13.12 -14.92 12.38
N ALA A 38 12.21 -15.77 11.88
CA ALA A 38 11.92 -15.86 10.45
C ALA A 38 11.19 -14.61 9.94
N SER A 39 10.34 -14.03 10.80
CA SER A 39 9.50 -12.88 10.49
C SER A 39 9.60 -11.85 11.61
N PRO A 40 10.51 -10.88 11.51
CA PRO A 40 10.59 -9.81 12.51
C PRO A 40 9.33 -8.96 12.51
N LEU A 41 8.97 -8.43 13.68
CA LEU A 41 7.94 -7.42 13.80
C LEU A 41 8.45 -6.11 13.21
N VAL A 42 7.72 -5.52 12.27
CA VAL A 42 8.02 -4.19 11.72
C VAL A 42 7.06 -3.19 12.35
N VAL A 43 7.62 -2.12 12.88
CA VAL A 43 6.88 -1.02 13.51
C VAL A 43 7.20 0.27 12.75
N CYS A 44 6.20 0.85 12.12
CA CYS A 44 6.27 2.14 11.46
C CYS A 44 5.65 3.18 12.38
N ALA A 45 6.43 4.13 12.85
CA ALA A 45 5.99 5.20 13.74
C ALA A 45 6.22 6.56 13.09
N ASN A 46 5.20 7.42 13.11
CA ASN A 46 5.31 8.82 12.72
C ASN A 46 4.51 9.67 13.72
N ASP A 47 5.23 10.35 14.61
CA ASP A 47 4.64 11.03 15.76
C ASP A 47 3.74 10.07 16.56
N GLU A 48 2.44 10.33 16.65
CA GLU A 48 1.46 9.48 17.35
C GLU A 48 0.87 8.36 16.49
N GLN A 49 1.13 8.36 15.17
CA GLN A 49 0.65 7.33 14.24
C GLN A 49 1.57 6.12 14.27
N VAL A 50 1.04 4.96 14.59
CA VAL A 50 1.81 3.71 14.63
C VAL A 50 1.09 2.61 13.85
N LEU A 51 1.82 1.94 12.96
CA LEU A 51 1.41 0.73 12.26
C LEU A 51 2.44 -0.37 12.51
N SER A 52 1.99 -1.57 12.87
CA SER A 52 2.88 -2.72 13.01
C SER A 52 2.37 -3.93 12.24
N TYR A 53 3.30 -4.71 11.69
CA TYR A 53 3.00 -5.94 10.94
C TYR A 53 4.20 -6.91 11.03
N LYS A 54 4.01 -8.19 10.70
CA LYS A 54 5.12 -9.13 10.58
C LYS A 54 5.70 -9.11 9.18
N ALA A 55 7.03 -9.02 9.08
CA ALA A 55 7.70 -9.12 7.80
C ALA A 55 7.43 -10.51 7.20
N GLY A 56 7.01 -10.55 5.94
CA GLY A 56 6.65 -11.80 5.26
C GLY A 56 5.15 -12.11 5.24
N ASP A 57 4.32 -11.48 6.06
CA ASP A 57 2.86 -11.64 5.96
C ASP A 57 2.30 -11.15 4.61
N ASN A 58 3.10 -10.41 3.85
CA ASN A 58 2.72 -9.83 2.56
C ASN A 58 3.22 -10.62 1.34
N SER A 59 4.02 -11.68 1.54
CA SER A 59 4.72 -12.32 0.41
C SER A 59 3.93 -13.41 -0.30
N ASP A 60 2.82 -13.92 0.28
CA ASP A 60 2.13 -15.08 -0.28
C ASP A 60 0.71 -14.82 -0.79
N ASN A 61 0.20 -13.59 -0.70
CA ASN A 61 -1.11 -13.22 -1.25
C ASN A 61 -1.06 -12.10 -2.29
N HIS A 62 0.04 -11.98 -3.05
CA HIS A 62 -0.13 -11.51 -4.41
C HIS A 62 -0.76 -12.68 -5.19
N THR A 63 -1.98 -13.01 -4.81
CA THR A 63 -2.88 -13.61 -5.77
C THR A 63 -3.04 -12.54 -6.84
N THR A 64 -2.28 -12.68 -7.94
CA THR A 64 -2.79 -12.28 -9.24
C THR A 64 -4.27 -12.59 -9.16
N ILE A 65 -5.10 -11.57 -9.11
CA ILE A 65 -6.51 -11.72 -9.43
C ILE A 65 -6.46 -12.24 -10.85
N SER A 66 -6.48 -13.57 -10.94
CA SER A 66 -6.64 -14.23 -12.22
C SER A 66 -7.94 -13.69 -12.80
N ASP A 67 -7.93 -13.29 -14.05
CA ASP A 67 -9.04 -12.76 -14.86
C ASP A 67 -10.37 -13.51 -14.74
N SER A 68 -10.42 -14.60 -13.98
CA SER A 68 -11.62 -15.41 -13.77
C SER A 68 -12.61 -14.84 -12.74
N ALA A 69 -12.26 -13.85 -11.92
CA ALA A 69 -13.21 -13.24 -10.97
C ALA A 69 -13.97 -12.04 -11.57
N LEU A 70 -13.49 -11.48 -12.67
CA LEU A 70 -14.21 -10.46 -13.46
C LEU A 70 -15.24 -11.07 -14.44
N ALA A 71 -15.12 -12.36 -14.77
CA ALA A 71 -16.00 -13.04 -15.72
C ALA A 71 -17.40 -13.39 -15.20
N ALA A 72 -17.67 -13.21 -13.91
CA ALA A 72 -18.96 -13.60 -13.29
C ALA A 72 -20.01 -12.48 -13.26
N ARG A 73 -19.78 -11.31 -13.84
CA ARG A 73 -20.73 -10.18 -13.79
C ARG A 73 -21.19 -9.61 -15.13
N ASN A 74 -20.79 -10.15 -16.27
CA ASN A 74 -21.31 -9.69 -17.56
C ASN A 74 -21.72 -10.87 -18.44
N THR A 75 -22.90 -11.42 -18.20
CA THR A 75 -23.68 -12.11 -19.24
C THR A 75 -24.76 -11.15 -19.75
N CYS A 76 -24.43 -10.37 -20.75
CA CYS A 76 -25.38 -9.90 -21.77
C CYS A 76 -24.61 -9.77 -23.07
N ASN A 77 -25.06 -10.56 -24.05
CA ASN A 77 -24.55 -10.67 -25.40
C ASN A 77 -24.54 -9.32 -26.14
N THR A 78 -23.47 -9.06 -26.89
CA THR A 78 -23.53 -8.83 -28.35
C THR A 78 -22.11 -8.73 -28.90
N GLU A 79 -21.97 -9.37 -30.07
CA GLU A 79 -20.74 -9.52 -30.84
C GLU A 79 -20.27 -8.20 -31.47
N ASP A 80 -18.96 -8.17 -31.67
CA ASP A 80 -18.24 -7.48 -32.73
C ASP A 80 -17.56 -6.16 -32.40
N SER A 81 -16.28 -6.25 -32.44
CA SER A 81 -15.24 -5.41 -33.07
C SER A 81 -13.98 -5.23 -32.24
N LEU A 82 -12.87 -5.71 -32.83
CA LEU A 82 -11.49 -5.53 -32.42
C LEU A 82 -11.14 -4.04 -32.28
N SER A 83 -10.81 -3.59 -31.07
CA SER A 83 -9.99 -2.42 -30.86
C SER A 83 -9.13 -2.63 -29.63
N GLU A 84 -7.82 -2.51 -29.82
CA GLU A 84 -6.81 -2.49 -28.79
C GLU A 84 -7.10 -1.32 -27.82
N GLU A 85 -7.76 -1.58 -26.71
CA GLU A 85 -7.92 -0.59 -25.64
C GLU A 85 -6.92 -0.88 -24.54
N SER A 86 -6.00 0.05 -24.40
CA SER A 86 -5.06 0.16 -23.32
C SER A 86 -5.80 0.16 -21.97
N ALA A 87 -5.51 -0.86 -21.18
CA ALA A 87 -5.96 -0.99 -19.81
C ALA A 87 -5.45 0.19 -18.96
N ASN A 88 -6.30 1.14 -18.63
CA ASN A 88 -6.21 2.07 -17.51
C ASN A 88 -7.49 2.91 -17.40
N ASP A 89 -8.64 2.25 -17.36
CA ASP A 89 -9.87 2.93 -16.97
C ASP A 89 -9.99 2.88 -15.44
N PHE A 90 -9.23 3.76 -14.79
CA PHE A 90 -9.44 4.07 -13.38
C PHE A 90 -10.76 4.82 -13.29
N ASP A 91 -11.85 4.08 -13.02
CA ASP A 91 -13.16 4.70 -12.81
C ASP A 91 -13.13 5.61 -11.58
N SER A 92 -12.81 6.85 -11.85
CA SER A 92 -12.65 7.90 -10.85
C SER A 92 -13.97 8.35 -10.20
N SER A 93 -15.13 7.90 -10.71
CA SER A 93 -16.44 8.35 -10.24
C SER A 93 -16.81 7.86 -8.83
N HIS A 94 -16.17 6.79 -8.38
CA HIS A 94 -16.42 6.17 -7.07
C HIS A 94 -15.54 6.71 -5.94
N TRP A 95 -14.40 7.36 -6.26
CA TRP A 95 -13.41 7.76 -5.28
C TRP A 95 -13.70 9.16 -4.73
N LYS A 96 -13.87 9.24 -3.41
CA LYS A 96 -14.16 10.48 -2.71
C LYS A 96 -13.01 10.98 -1.84
N TYR A 97 -12.08 10.10 -1.51
CA TYR A 97 -10.98 10.41 -0.62
C TYR A 97 -9.65 9.96 -1.21
N LEU A 98 -8.64 10.82 -1.05
CA LEU A 98 -7.25 10.56 -1.41
C LEU A 98 -6.43 10.42 -0.12
N TYR A 99 -5.54 9.45 -0.09
CA TYR A 99 -4.68 9.16 1.05
C TYR A 99 -3.21 9.16 0.65
N GLU A 100 -2.40 9.79 1.48
CA GLU A 100 -0.94 9.82 1.34
C GLU A 100 -0.32 9.21 2.59
N PRO A 101 0.33 8.03 2.50
CA PRO A 101 0.99 7.41 3.65
C PRO A 101 2.08 8.30 4.24
N ASN A 102 2.30 8.19 5.55
CA ASN A 102 3.37 8.93 6.21
C ASN A 102 4.77 8.39 5.86
N ALA A 103 5.80 9.13 6.21
CA ALA A 103 7.18 8.84 5.84
C ALA A 103 7.69 7.48 6.34
N SER A 104 7.23 6.99 7.51
CA SER A 104 7.62 5.69 8.01
C SER A 104 7.06 4.55 7.17
N ILE A 105 5.81 4.65 6.74
CA ILE A 105 5.16 3.71 5.82
C ILE A 105 5.82 3.73 4.45
N MET A 106 6.09 4.92 3.92
CA MET A 106 6.81 5.10 2.65
C MET A 106 8.19 4.43 2.68
N LYS A 107 8.91 4.56 3.79
CA LYS A 107 10.22 3.94 4.00
C LYS A 107 10.13 2.43 4.18
N ALA A 108 9.07 1.95 4.81
CA ALA A 108 8.79 0.52 5.00
C ALA A 108 8.45 -0.17 3.67
N GLY A 109 7.73 0.53 2.79
CA GLY A 109 7.22 -0.03 1.54
C GLY A 109 6.08 -1.03 1.75
N CYS A 110 5.36 -0.96 2.88
CA CYS A 110 4.31 -1.91 3.27
C CYS A 110 2.93 -1.51 2.72
N PHE A 111 2.85 -1.23 1.44
CA PHE A 111 1.63 -0.75 0.80
C PHE A 111 0.51 -1.79 0.77
N ASP A 112 0.86 -3.07 0.58
CA ASP A 112 -0.11 -4.17 0.62
C ASP A 112 -0.78 -4.29 2.00
N VAL A 113 -0.05 -3.98 3.08
CA VAL A 113 -0.62 -3.93 4.44
C VAL A 113 -1.67 -2.84 4.56
N LEU A 114 -1.46 -1.70 3.90
CA LEU A 114 -2.45 -0.61 3.89
C LEU A 114 -3.74 -1.05 3.19
N GLU A 115 -3.63 -1.65 2.01
CA GLU A 115 -4.78 -2.14 1.25
C GLU A 115 -5.57 -3.20 2.02
N GLN A 116 -4.86 -4.10 2.70
CA GLN A 116 -5.50 -5.15 3.51
C GLN A 116 -6.22 -4.61 4.74
N ARG A 117 -5.67 -3.58 5.39
CA ARG A 117 -6.19 -3.11 6.69
C ARG A 117 -7.15 -1.94 6.60
N PHE A 118 -7.01 -1.11 5.57
CA PHE A 118 -7.71 0.18 5.51
C PHE A 118 -8.70 0.28 4.34
N ALA A 119 -8.94 -0.78 3.59
CA ALA A 119 -9.83 -0.76 2.43
C ALA A 119 -9.53 0.41 1.46
N VAL A 120 -8.26 0.72 1.28
CA VAL A 120 -7.75 1.69 0.30
C VAL A 120 -7.25 0.96 -0.93
N HIS A 121 -7.18 1.65 -2.06
CA HIS A 121 -6.68 1.11 -3.32
C HIS A 121 -5.63 2.04 -3.92
N HIS A 122 -4.56 1.48 -4.45
CA HIS A 122 -3.58 2.25 -5.21
C HIS A 122 -4.22 2.96 -6.40
N ILE A 123 -3.84 4.21 -6.65
CA ILE A 123 -4.24 4.92 -7.87
C ILE A 123 -3.60 4.27 -9.10
N SER A 124 -2.36 3.83 -8.97
CA SER A 124 -1.64 3.09 -10.02
C SER A 124 -0.48 2.31 -9.40
N PRO A 125 0.06 1.28 -10.09
CA PRO A 125 1.16 0.44 -9.57
C PRO A 125 2.43 1.21 -9.19
N ASN A 126 2.65 2.37 -9.79
CA ASN A 126 3.83 3.21 -9.53
C ASN A 126 3.52 4.44 -8.66
N SER A 127 2.29 4.56 -8.16
CA SER A 127 1.89 5.63 -7.27
C SER A 127 2.02 5.19 -5.81
N HIS A 128 2.35 6.12 -4.93
CA HIS A 128 2.28 5.93 -3.49
C HIS A 128 1.03 6.59 -2.89
N LEU A 129 0.08 6.94 -3.73
CA LEU A 129 -1.19 7.51 -3.35
C LEU A 129 -2.29 6.46 -3.42
N PHE A 130 -3.22 6.54 -2.49
CA PHE A 130 -4.35 5.62 -2.37
C PHE A 130 -5.66 6.39 -2.41
N VAL A 131 -6.72 5.69 -2.75
CA VAL A 131 -8.08 6.21 -2.78
C VAL A 131 -9.04 5.31 -2.04
N ALA A 132 -10.13 5.90 -1.55
CA ALA A 132 -11.26 5.17 -0.98
C ALA A 132 -12.58 5.87 -1.30
N ALA A 133 -13.67 5.11 -1.31
CA ALA A 133 -15.02 5.64 -1.49
C ALA A 133 -15.58 6.28 -0.22
N GLU A 134 -15.17 5.79 0.95
CA GLU A 134 -15.62 6.24 2.26
C GLU A 134 -14.44 6.78 3.09
N PRO A 135 -14.68 7.66 4.06
CA PRO A 135 -13.62 8.18 4.93
C PRO A 135 -13.09 7.09 5.85
N ILE A 136 -11.77 7.01 5.97
CA ILE A 136 -11.09 6.03 6.81
C ILE A 136 -10.51 6.76 8.01
N ALA A 137 -10.94 6.33 9.20
CA ALA A 137 -10.36 6.78 10.44
C ALA A 137 -8.97 6.13 10.65
N ASP A 138 -8.10 6.84 11.35
CA ASP A 138 -6.79 6.33 11.80
C ASP A 138 -5.87 5.82 10.68
N PHE A 139 -6.06 6.30 9.44
CA PHE A 139 -5.12 6.03 8.36
C PHE A 139 -3.74 6.60 8.71
N PRO A 140 -2.65 5.81 8.61
CA PRO A 140 -1.31 6.26 8.99
C PRO A 140 -0.70 7.18 7.92
N GLY A 141 -1.18 8.41 7.86
CA GLY A 141 -0.81 9.39 6.85
C GLY A 141 -1.73 10.59 6.84
N ARG A 142 -1.88 11.20 5.68
CA ARG A 142 -2.77 12.33 5.42
C ARG A 142 -3.95 11.90 4.56
N SER A 143 -5.12 12.47 4.81
CA SER A 143 -6.34 12.26 4.04
C SER A 143 -6.84 13.57 3.46
N PHE A 144 -7.38 13.51 2.25
CA PHE A 144 -7.93 14.64 1.52
C PHE A 144 -9.28 14.24 0.91
N ALA A 145 -10.27 15.13 0.99
CA ALA A 145 -11.49 14.96 0.21
C ALA A 145 -11.22 15.36 -1.26
N ILE A 146 -11.68 14.53 -2.20
CA ILE A 146 -11.58 14.82 -3.63
C ILE A 146 -12.77 15.70 -4.02
N GLU A 147 -12.52 16.95 -4.39
CA GLU A 147 -13.56 17.86 -4.83
C GLU A 147 -13.86 17.71 -6.32
N SER A 148 -12.82 17.48 -7.14
CA SER A 148 -12.99 17.32 -8.58
C SER A 148 -11.80 16.57 -9.18
N ILE A 149 -12.05 15.88 -10.29
CA ILE A 149 -11.03 15.19 -11.09
C ILE A 149 -11.07 15.78 -12.49
N ALA A 150 -9.90 16.18 -13.00
CA ALA A 150 -9.74 16.72 -14.33
C ALA A 150 -8.73 15.91 -15.13
N THR A 151 -9.04 15.64 -16.39
CA THR A 151 -8.11 15.01 -17.33
C THR A 151 -7.31 16.07 -18.08
N MET A 152 -6.00 15.88 -18.18
CA MET A 152 -5.15 16.72 -19.01
C MET A 152 -5.23 16.24 -20.47
N ASN A 153 -6.14 16.82 -21.26
CA ASN A 153 -6.13 16.60 -22.70
C ASN A 153 -5.01 17.46 -23.34
N LYS A 154 -4.05 16.81 -23.99
CA LYS A 154 -3.16 17.52 -24.93
C LYS A 154 -4.04 18.04 -26.08
N ARG A 155 -4.11 19.35 -26.23
CA ARG A 155 -4.60 19.99 -27.47
C ARG A 155 -3.60 19.80 -28.58
#